data_6903275564aa014e26687b988a38bdb2
#
_entry.id   6903275564aa014e26687b988a38bdb2
#
_cell.length_a   1.000
_cell.length_b   1.000
_cell.length_c   1.000
_cell.angle_alpha   90.00
_cell.angle_beta   90.00
_cell.angle_gamma   90.00
#
_symmetry.space_group_name_H-M   'P 1'
#
loop_
_entity.id
_entity.type
_entity.pdbx_description
1 polymer ?
#
loop_
_entity_poly.entity_id
_entity_poly.type
_entity_poly.pdbx_seq_one_letter_code
_entity_poly.pdbx_strand_id
1 'polypeptide(L)'
;MTSPIAPLCRALAERSVRYLLIGVSGANFYIPPSWPSFVTLDYDLYLPPDANNLLRAWEACEQTGLDLWLRDEPLDRPRDVGLAEQMIARLALTRVTGPDDLTVDLALVMKGLDFETVWKERRPFIIDGAEIPQPGSGISSSRSTLPAVTRTSCFSPRIETRSSSW
;
A
#
# COMPACT_ATOMS: atom_id res chain seq x y z
N MET A 1 -0.25 -21.51 -3.20
CA MET A 1 0.07 -20.28 -3.94
C MET A 1 0.94 -19.41 -3.03
N THR A 2 2.11 -19.02 -3.49
CA THR A 2 3.02 -18.15 -2.72
C THR A 2 2.56 -16.70 -2.88
N SER A 3 2.52 -15.95 -1.79
CA SER A 3 2.14 -14.53 -1.83
C SER A 3 3.19 -13.73 -2.62
N PRO A 4 2.80 -12.91 -3.61
CA PRO A 4 3.76 -12.18 -4.45
C PRO A 4 4.59 -11.15 -3.68
N ILE A 5 4.11 -10.68 -2.52
CA ILE A 5 4.85 -9.73 -1.68
C ILE A 5 5.86 -10.39 -0.73
N ALA A 6 5.74 -11.70 -0.48
CA ALA A 6 6.58 -12.38 0.51
C ALA A 6 8.11 -12.27 0.25
N PRO A 7 8.60 -12.36 -1.00
CA PRO A 7 10.03 -12.16 -1.29
C PRO A 7 10.51 -10.75 -0.89
N LEU A 8 9.72 -9.72 -1.20
CA LEU A 8 10.03 -8.34 -0.81
C LEU A 8 10.04 -8.19 0.72
N CYS A 9 9.06 -8.74 1.43
CA CYS A 9 9.01 -8.67 2.89
C CYS A 9 10.24 -9.30 3.55
N ARG A 10 10.74 -10.42 3.02
CA ARG A 10 12.01 -11.02 3.48
C ARG A 10 13.20 -10.10 3.25
N ALA A 11 13.32 -9.53 2.07
CA ALA A 11 14.41 -8.60 1.74
C ALA A 11 14.38 -7.32 2.60
N LEU A 12 13.18 -6.81 2.91
CA LEU A 12 13.00 -5.70 3.83
C LEU A 12 13.45 -6.05 5.26
N ALA A 13 13.10 -7.24 5.74
CA ALA A 13 13.51 -7.72 7.06
C ALA A 13 15.04 -7.91 7.15
N GLU A 14 15.67 -8.51 6.14
CA GLU A 14 17.12 -8.69 6.05
C GLU A 14 17.90 -7.38 6.14
N ARG A 15 17.31 -6.28 5.63
CA ARG A 15 17.90 -4.93 5.70
C ARG A 15 17.44 -4.12 6.90
N SER A 16 16.71 -4.72 7.83
CA SER A 16 16.17 -4.05 9.02
C SER A 16 15.34 -2.80 8.65
N VAL A 17 14.58 -2.89 7.57
CA VAL A 17 13.66 -1.82 7.17
C VAL A 17 12.45 -1.83 8.09
N ARG A 18 12.08 -0.67 8.60
CA ARG A 18 10.84 -0.50 9.35
C ARG A 18 9.71 -0.12 8.38
N TYR A 19 8.65 -0.88 8.38
CA TYR A 19 7.45 -0.64 7.58
C TYR A 19 6.23 -1.29 8.21
N LEU A 20 5.05 -0.88 7.81
CA LEU A 20 3.78 -1.48 8.20
C LEU A 20 2.97 -1.76 6.93
N LEU A 21 2.46 -2.97 6.80
CA LEU A 21 1.50 -3.27 5.74
C LEU A 21 0.15 -2.67 6.12
N ILE A 22 -0.34 -1.76 5.31
CA ILE A 22 -1.59 -1.02 5.52
C ILE A 22 -2.56 -1.24 4.36
N GLY A 23 -3.67 -0.52 4.33
CA GLY A 23 -4.66 -0.60 3.25
C GLY A 23 -5.51 -1.87 3.28
N VAL A 24 -6.08 -2.21 2.14
CA VAL A 24 -6.98 -3.37 1.99
C VAL A 24 -6.26 -4.69 2.23
N SER A 25 -5.03 -4.81 1.75
CA SER A 25 -4.20 -6.00 1.97
C SER A 25 -3.94 -6.24 3.46
N GLY A 26 -3.64 -5.18 4.23
CA GLY A 26 -3.49 -5.25 5.68
C GLY A 26 -4.79 -5.64 6.39
N ALA A 27 -5.93 -5.10 5.94
CA ALA A 27 -7.23 -5.38 6.51
C ALA A 27 -7.64 -6.86 6.38
N ASN A 28 -7.25 -7.53 5.30
CA ASN A 28 -7.58 -8.93 5.05
C ASN A 28 -7.13 -9.89 6.17
N PHE A 29 -6.07 -9.55 6.91
CA PHE A 29 -5.56 -10.39 8.00
C PHE A 29 -6.42 -10.33 9.28
N TYR A 30 -7.31 -9.35 9.38
CA TYR A 30 -8.24 -9.22 10.49
C TYR A 30 -9.64 -9.77 10.16
N ILE A 31 -9.86 -10.22 8.92
CA ILE A 31 -11.13 -10.79 8.48
C ILE A 31 -11.19 -12.26 8.89
N PRO A 32 -12.32 -12.72 9.50
CA PRO A 32 -12.51 -14.13 9.79
C PRO A 32 -12.40 -15.01 8.54
N PRO A 33 -11.84 -16.22 8.62
CA PRO A 33 -11.67 -17.11 7.46
C PRO A 33 -12.97 -17.45 6.69
N SER A 34 -14.11 -17.26 7.36
CA SER A 34 -15.46 -17.49 6.77
C SER A 34 -15.95 -16.32 5.92
N TRP A 35 -15.28 -15.18 5.92
CA TRP A 35 -15.66 -14.01 5.17
C TRP A 35 -14.84 -13.91 3.87
N PRO A 36 -15.41 -13.37 2.79
CA PRO A 36 -14.65 -13.17 1.56
C PRO A 36 -13.52 -12.18 1.80
N SER A 37 -12.29 -12.58 1.42
CA SER A 37 -11.15 -11.68 1.41
C SER A 37 -11.28 -10.70 0.25
N PHE A 38 -10.85 -9.47 0.44
CA PHE A 38 -10.71 -8.53 -0.67
C PHE A 38 -9.49 -8.93 -1.49
N VAL A 39 -9.69 -9.24 -2.76
CA VAL A 39 -8.58 -9.49 -3.68
C VAL A 39 -8.02 -8.14 -4.12
N THR A 40 -6.76 -7.91 -3.82
CA THR A 40 -6.01 -6.76 -4.33
C THR A 40 -4.60 -7.21 -4.69
N LEU A 41 -4.08 -6.69 -5.77
CA LEU A 41 -2.69 -6.85 -6.19
C LEU A 41 -1.83 -5.64 -5.76
N ASP A 42 -2.49 -4.63 -5.21
CA ASP A 42 -1.84 -3.42 -4.71
C ASP A 42 -1.61 -3.56 -3.20
N TYR A 43 -0.38 -3.34 -2.79
CA TYR A 43 0.04 -3.35 -1.40
C TYR A 43 0.51 -1.96 -1.00
N ASP A 44 0.07 -1.49 0.16
CA ASP A 44 0.52 -0.22 0.72
C ASP A 44 1.43 -0.49 1.92
N LEU A 45 2.67 -0.03 1.84
CA LEU A 45 3.63 -0.08 2.93
C LEU A 45 3.83 1.32 3.49
N TYR A 46 3.54 1.50 4.77
CA TYR A 46 3.78 2.75 5.50
C TYR A 46 5.17 2.69 6.12
N LEU A 47 6.04 3.63 5.75
CA LEU A 47 7.42 3.76 6.23
C LEU A 47 7.58 5.02 7.10
N PRO A 48 8.49 5.00 8.09
CA PRO A 48 8.86 6.24 8.77
C PRO A 48 9.54 7.21 7.81
N PRO A 49 9.40 8.52 8.01
CA PRO A 49 10.08 9.54 7.22
C PRO A 49 11.58 9.64 7.60
N ASP A 50 12.32 8.57 7.35
CA ASP A 50 13.74 8.41 7.61
C ASP A 50 14.47 8.04 6.33
N ALA A 51 15.45 8.85 5.93
CA ALA A 51 16.15 8.70 4.65
C ALA A 51 16.91 7.39 4.53
N ASN A 52 17.57 6.95 5.60
CA ASN A 52 18.30 5.70 5.59
C ASN A 52 17.35 4.49 5.53
N ASN A 53 16.20 4.57 6.19
CA ASN A 53 15.17 3.54 6.11
C ASN A 53 14.58 3.45 4.71
N LEU A 54 14.30 4.58 4.08
CA LEU A 54 13.78 4.63 2.71
C LEU A 54 14.79 4.10 1.70
N LEU A 55 16.08 4.46 1.85
CA LEU A 55 17.15 3.97 0.98
C LEU A 55 17.27 2.43 1.07
N ARG A 56 17.28 1.87 2.29
CA ARG A 56 17.30 0.41 2.47
C ARG A 56 16.05 -0.28 1.88
N ALA A 57 14.90 0.39 1.93
CA ALA A 57 13.68 -0.12 1.30
C ALA A 57 13.83 -0.18 -0.23
N TRP A 58 14.38 0.85 -0.86
CA TRP A 58 14.66 0.83 -2.31
C TRP A 58 15.66 -0.27 -2.69
N GLU A 59 16.72 -0.43 -1.91
CA GLU A 59 17.70 -1.51 -2.12
C GLU A 59 17.07 -2.90 -2.02
N ALA A 60 16.13 -3.10 -1.08
CA ALA A 60 15.39 -4.36 -0.96
C ALA A 60 14.51 -4.61 -2.19
N CYS A 61 13.84 -3.58 -2.70
CA CYS A 61 13.05 -3.67 -3.94
C CYS A 61 13.92 -4.04 -5.15
N GLU A 62 15.06 -3.35 -5.33
CA GLU A 62 15.98 -3.63 -6.44
C GLU A 62 16.59 -5.05 -6.33
N GLN A 63 16.92 -5.49 -5.13
CA GLN A 63 17.44 -6.85 -4.90
C GLN A 63 16.43 -7.94 -5.30
N THR A 64 15.15 -7.66 -5.15
CA THR A 64 14.08 -8.57 -5.53
C THR A 64 13.63 -8.42 -6.99
N GLY A 65 14.34 -7.59 -7.77
CA GLY A 65 14.07 -7.38 -9.20
C GLY A 65 12.86 -6.51 -9.48
N LEU A 66 12.48 -5.65 -8.54
CA LEU A 66 11.35 -4.74 -8.68
C LEU A 66 11.82 -3.36 -9.19
N ASP A 67 10.97 -2.71 -9.96
CA ASP A 67 11.22 -1.39 -10.51
C ASP A 67 10.64 -0.28 -9.62
N LEU A 68 11.39 0.81 -9.48
CA LEU A 68 11.01 1.96 -8.65
C LEU A 68 10.56 3.13 -9.52
N TRP A 69 9.44 3.72 -9.17
CA TRP A 69 8.81 4.81 -9.90
C TRP A 69 8.46 5.99 -8.99
N LEU A 70 8.59 7.19 -9.55
CA LEU A 70 8.02 8.40 -8.98
C LEU A 70 6.92 8.90 -9.92
N ARG A 71 5.65 8.72 -9.53
CA ARG A 71 4.50 8.91 -10.43
C ARG A 71 4.61 7.98 -11.66
N ASP A 72 4.74 8.55 -12.86
CA ASP A 72 4.77 7.82 -14.13
C ASP A 72 6.20 7.72 -14.73
N GLU A 73 7.22 8.12 -13.96
CA GLU A 73 8.62 8.11 -14.39
C GLU A 73 9.46 7.19 -13.50
N PRO A 74 10.46 6.49 -14.06
CA PRO A 74 11.41 5.74 -13.25
C PRO A 74 12.06 6.66 -12.21
N LEU A 75 12.23 6.16 -10.98
CA LEU A 75 12.88 6.91 -9.92
C LEU A 75 14.32 7.26 -10.33
N ASP A 76 14.69 8.52 -10.17
CA ASP A 76 16.00 9.07 -10.53
C ASP A 76 17.18 8.28 -9.96
N ARG A 77 18.33 8.44 -10.59
CA ARG A 77 19.63 7.92 -10.13
C ARG A 77 20.63 9.07 -9.99
N PRO A 78 21.58 9.01 -9.07
CA PRO A 78 21.82 7.91 -8.11
C PRO A 78 20.73 7.84 -7.03
N ARG A 79 20.41 6.63 -6.61
CA ARG A 79 19.52 6.39 -5.48
C ARG A 79 20.34 6.36 -4.20
N ASP A 80 20.48 7.51 -3.61
CA ASP A 80 21.31 7.77 -2.44
C ASP A 80 20.52 8.47 -1.32
N VAL A 81 21.19 8.76 -0.23
CA VAL A 81 20.57 9.45 0.92
C VAL A 81 20.03 10.82 0.52
N GLY A 82 20.72 11.54 -0.38
CA GLY A 82 20.27 12.86 -0.84
C GLY A 82 18.95 12.81 -1.59
N LEU A 83 18.76 11.83 -2.46
CA LEU A 83 17.48 11.60 -3.13
C LEU A 83 16.40 11.21 -2.11
N ALA A 84 16.73 10.33 -1.16
CA ALA A 84 15.80 9.91 -0.13
C ALA A 84 15.34 11.09 0.76
N GLU A 85 16.25 11.98 1.13
CA GLU A 85 15.93 13.22 1.87
C GLU A 85 14.98 14.14 1.10
N GLN A 86 15.17 14.28 -0.21
CA GLN A 86 14.27 15.06 -1.07
C GLN A 86 12.87 14.44 -1.14
N MET A 87 12.78 13.11 -1.24
CA MET A 87 11.51 12.39 -1.25
C MET A 87 10.77 12.57 0.07
N ILE A 88 11.48 12.51 1.20
CA ILE A 88 10.92 12.72 2.54
C ILE A 88 10.43 14.17 2.71
N ALA A 89 11.23 15.15 2.31
CA ALA A 89 10.85 16.56 2.40
C ALA A 89 9.55 16.89 1.67
N ARG A 90 9.24 16.13 0.61
CA ARG A 90 8.02 16.27 -0.20
C ARG A 90 6.93 15.29 0.19
N LEU A 91 7.18 14.37 1.13
CA LEU A 91 6.33 13.23 1.46
C LEU A 91 5.92 12.45 0.21
N ALA A 92 6.87 12.31 -0.73
CA ALA A 92 6.62 11.70 -2.01
C ALA A 92 6.50 10.18 -1.89
N LEU A 93 5.51 9.63 -2.58
CA LEU A 93 5.27 8.20 -2.66
C LEU A 93 6.20 7.58 -3.68
N THR A 94 6.86 6.47 -3.34
CA THR A 94 7.55 5.62 -4.30
C THR A 94 6.65 4.47 -4.68
N ARG A 95 6.30 4.35 -5.95
CA ARG A 95 5.61 3.18 -6.48
C ARG A 95 6.61 2.14 -6.92
N VAL A 96 6.33 0.90 -6.60
CA VAL A 96 7.16 -0.25 -6.94
C VAL A 96 6.33 -1.20 -7.76
N THR A 97 6.86 -1.66 -8.89
CA THR A 97 6.18 -2.62 -9.76
C THR A 97 7.04 -3.85 -9.98
N GLY A 98 6.39 -4.98 -10.18
CA GLY A 98 7.05 -6.25 -10.39
C GLY A 98 6.27 -7.17 -11.34
N PRO A 99 6.72 -8.41 -11.50
CA PRO A 99 6.02 -9.41 -12.29
C PRO A 99 4.64 -9.71 -11.70
N ASP A 100 3.77 -10.32 -12.53
CA ASP A 100 2.41 -10.73 -12.17
C ASP A 100 1.53 -9.56 -11.66
N ASP A 101 1.71 -8.37 -12.24
CA ASP A 101 0.99 -7.14 -11.90
C ASP A 101 1.16 -6.70 -10.42
N LEU A 102 2.23 -7.16 -9.76
CA LEU A 102 2.55 -6.73 -8.40
C LEU A 102 2.79 -5.22 -8.37
N THR A 103 2.01 -4.52 -7.57
CA THR A 103 2.19 -3.10 -7.28
C THR A 103 2.33 -2.88 -5.78
N VAL A 104 3.35 -2.13 -5.37
CA VAL A 104 3.60 -1.79 -3.97
C VAL A 104 3.84 -0.30 -3.86
N ASP A 105 3.07 0.37 -3.04
CA ASP A 105 3.24 1.80 -2.75
C ASP A 105 3.97 1.99 -1.42
N LEU A 106 5.14 2.63 -1.46
CA LEU A 106 5.90 3.01 -0.28
C LEU A 106 5.47 4.41 0.15
N ALA A 107 4.60 4.49 1.13
CA ALA A 107 4.04 5.74 1.64
C ALA A 107 4.81 6.24 2.87
N LEU A 108 5.08 7.54 2.91
CA LEU A 108 5.77 8.22 4.02
C LEU A 108 4.79 8.95 4.95
N VAL A 109 3.53 8.99 4.60
CA VAL A 109 2.48 9.67 5.36
C VAL A 109 1.21 8.85 5.40
N MET A 110 0.59 8.82 6.56
CA MET A 110 -0.74 8.27 6.77
C MET A 110 -1.56 9.29 7.53
N LYS A 111 -2.62 9.79 6.91
CA LYS A 111 -3.42 10.89 7.48
C LYS A 111 -3.93 10.55 8.89
N GLY A 112 -3.60 11.39 9.84
CA GLY A 112 -4.06 11.28 11.23
C GLY A 112 -3.33 10.24 12.08
N LEU A 113 -2.24 9.64 11.57
CA LEU A 113 -1.45 8.65 12.29
C LEU A 113 0.04 8.94 12.19
N ASP A 114 0.71 8.90 13.34
CA ASP A 114 2.16 8.98 13.45
C ASP A 114 2.76 7.58 13.36
N PHE A 115 3.84 7.42 12.59
CA PHE A 115 4.47 6.13 12.37
C PHE A 115 4.92 5.48 13.69
N GLU A 116 5.58 6.20 14.57
CA GLU A 116 6.11 5.64 15.82
C GLU A 116 5.00 5.15 16.74
N THR A 117 3.88 5.84 16.76
CA THR A 117 2.70 5.42 17.54
C THR A 117 2.14 4.11 17.00
N VAL A 118 1.95 4.00 15.69
CA VAL A 118 1.43 2.77 15.06
C VAL A 118 2.43 1.62 15.17
N TRP A 119 3.72 1.92 15.02
CA TRP A 119 4.80 0.94 15.11
C TRP A 119 4.87 0.26 16.48
N LYS A 120 4.62 0.99 17.57
CA LYS A 120 4.60 0.43 18.94
C LYS A 120 3.50 -0.60 19.15
N GLU A 121 2.36 -0.42 18.49
CA GLU A 121 1.18 -1.28 18.62
C GLU A 121 1.08 -2.34 17.51
N ARG A 122 2.12 -2.45 16.66
CA ARG A 122 2.12 -3.38 15.54
C ARG A 122 2.00 -4.83 15.98
N ARG A 123 1.41 -5.64 15.11
CA ARG A 123 1.34 -7.09 15.26
C ARG A 123 2.00 -7.76 14.05
N PRO A 124 2.87 -8.76 14.28
CA PRO A 124 3.45 -9.53 13.19
C PRO A 124 2.45 -10.57 12.69
N PHE A 125 2.40 -10.73 11.38
CA PHE A 125 1.73 -11.84 10.71
C PHE A 125 2.73 -12.61 9.88
N ILE A 126 2.56 -13.91 9.78
CA ILE A 126 3.44 -14.77 9.00
C ILE A 126 2.74 -15.14 7.68
N ILE A 127 3.36 -14.79 6.57
CA ILE A 127 2.90 -15.17 5.23
C ILE A 127 4.05 -15.83 4.49
N ASP A 128 3.87 -17.08 4.10
CA ASP A 128 4.89 -17.86 3.38
C ASP A 128 6.28 -17.79 4.05
N GLY A 129 6.30 -17.83 5.38
CA GLY A 129 7.51 -17.76 6.19
C GLY A 129 8.13 -16.35 6.31
N ALA A 130 7.52 -15.33 5.75
CA ALA A 130 7.90 -13.93 5.96
C ALA A 130 7.08 -13.31 7.09
N GLU A 131 7.75 -12.64 8.02
CA GLU A 131 7.09 -11.86 9.06
C GLU A 131 6.74 -10.47 8.50
N ILE A 132 5.47 -10.12 8.55
CA ILE A 132 4.94 -8.86 8.03
C ILE A 132 4.31 -8.06 9.17
N PRO A 133 4.90 -6.91 9.53
CA PRO A 133 4.34 -6.06 10.57
C PRO A 133 3.11 -5.30 10.06
N GLN A 134 2.06 -5.31 10.86
CA GLN A 134 0.80 -4.63 10.57
C GLN A 134 0.37 -3.75 11.74
N PRO A 135 -0.43 -2.69 11.51
CA PRO A 135 -1.04 -1.93 12.59
C PRO A 135 -1.87 -2.83 13.50
N GLY A 136 -1.87 -2.57 14.80
CA GLY A 136 -2.75 -3.27 15.75
C GLY A 136 -4.24 -3.02 15.43
N SER A 137 -5.10 -3.95 15.82
CA SER A 137 -6.54 -3.93 15.51
C SER A 137 -7.28 -2.67 15.98
N GLY A 138 -6.80 -1.98 17.02
CA GLY A 138 -7.37 -0.74 17.52
C GLY A 138 -7.22 0.46 16.55
N ILE A 139 -6.22 0.43 15.66
CA ILE A 139 -5.95 1.53 14.72
C ILE A 139 -6.68 1.31 13.39
N SER A 140 -6.89 0.06 13.00
CA SER A 140 -7.59 -0.29 11.77
C SER A 140 -9.08 0.09 11.81
N SER A 141 -9.70 0.06 12.99
CA SER A 141 -11.14 0.34 13.16
C SER A 141 -11.51 1.82 13.21
N SER A 142 -10.55 2.74 13.40
CA SER A 142 -10.84 4.18 13.45
C SER A 142 -11.06 4.83 12.07
N ARG A 143 -11.02 4.09 10.98
CA ARG A 143 -11.18 4.59 9.60
C ARG A 143 -12.49 4.19 8.91
N SER A 144 -13.44 3.61 9.60
CA SER A 144 -14.76 3.25 9.03
C SER A 144 -15.73 4.40 8.92
N THR A 145 -15.29 5.65 9.10
CA THR A 145 -16.17 6.82 8.84
C THR A 145 -15.73 7.49 7.54
N LEU A 146 -15.86 6.77 6.43
CA LEU A 146 -16.08 7.45 5.16
C LEU A 146 -17.50 8.04 5.24
N PRO A 147 -17.68 9.34 4.96
CA PRO A 147 -19.02 9.89 4.81
C PRO A 147 -19.71 9.12 3.68
N ALA A 148 -20.90 8.63 3.96
CA ALA A 148 -21.75 8.02 2.95
C ALA A 148 -21.85 8.99 1.77
N VAL A 149 -21.27 8.60 0.63
CA VAL A 149 -21.54 9.29 -0.61
C VAL A 149 -23.00 9.02 -0.90
N THR A 150 -23.83 10.05 -0.68
CA THR A 150 -25.23 10.07 -1.06
C THR A 150 -25.28 9.80 -2.55
N ARG A 151 -25.66 8.59 -2.92
CA ARG A 151 -26.02 8.27 -4.30
C ARG A 151 -27.30 9.08 -4.60
N THR A 152 -27.12 10.23 -5.18
CA THR A 152 -28.20 10.92 -5.87
C THR A 152 -28.53 10.09 -7.10
N SER A 153 -29.58 9.31 -6.97
CA SER A 153 -30.20 8.64 -8.10
C SER A 153 -30.88 9.69 -8.94
N CYS A 154 -30.33 9.97 -10.07
CA CYS A 154 -31.03 10.66 -11.16
C CYS A 154 -30.39 10.23 -12.45
N PHE A 155 -30.96 9.24 -13.08
CA PHE A 155 -31.21 9.27 -14.53
C PHE A 155 -32.01 8.03 -14.94
N SER A 156 -33.33 8.21 -15.04
CA SER A 156 -34.16 7.35 -15.89
C SER A 156 -34.10 7.91 -17.31
N PRO A 157 -33.69 7.15 -18.30
CA PRO A 157 -33.96 7.53 -19.67
C PRO A 157 -35.41 7.16 -20.00
N ARG A 158 -36.23 8.17 -20.25
CA ARG A 158 -37.51 8.04 -20.87
C ARG A 158 -37.30 7.52 -22.30
N ILE A 159 -37.79 6.33 -22.58
CA ILE A 159 -37.95 5.86 -23.95
C ILE A 159 -39.19 6.49 -24.52
N GLU A 160 -39.02 7.48 -25.38
CA GLU A 160 -40.08 7.93 -26.26
C GLU A 160 -40.22 6.97 -27.44
N THR A 161 -41.25 6.18 -27.42
CA THR A 161 -41.73 5.46 -28.60
C THR A 161 -42.35 6.46 -29.55
N ARG A 162 -41.67 6.82 -30.63
CA ARG A 162 -42.30 7.48 -31.78
C ARG A 162 -42.95 6.40 -32.65
N SER A 163 -44.25 6.39 -32.55
CA SER A 163 -45.15 5.83 -33.58
C SER A 163 -45.07 6.71 -34.83
N SER A 164 -44.73 6.19 -35.94
CA SER A 164 -44.95 6.78 -37.25
C SER A 164 -45.72 5.80 -38.09
N SER A 165 -46.99 6.16 -38.25
CA SER A 165 -47.85 5.67 -39.35
C SER A 165 -47.29 6.18 -40.68
N TRP A 166 -47.16 5.32 -41.61
CA TRP A 166 -47.61 5.36 -43.00
C TRP A 166 -47.42 4.00 -43.64
#